data_23d680cc282ebffe5d6aec5f3489c851
#
_entry.id   23d680cc282ebffe5d6aec5f3489c851
#
_cell.length_a   1.000
_cell.length_b   1.000
_cell.length_c   1.000
_cell.angle_alpha   90.00
_cell.angle_beta   90.00
_cell.angle_gamma   90.00
#
_symmetry.space_group_name_H-M   'P 1'
#
loop_
_entity.id
_entity.type
_entity.pdbx_description
1 polymer ?
#
loop_
_entity_poly.entity_id
_entity_poly.type
_entity_poly.pdbx_seq_one_letter_code
_entity_poly.pdbx_strand_id
1 'polypeptide(L)'
;KDICAHQTVNSILSAYASKAQNENIFVETEVSLPLELPIRDIDWVAILANVFENAIHGCLDSDSSKKVIQIQIAKKGHKVSIQCKNTCSDRIVFQEGIPKSITGGGIGVSSILKTVARYKGETDFSAKEGIFLTRILLNLS
;
A
#
# COMPACT_ATOMS: atom_id res chain seq x y z
N LYS A 1 20.10 -1.69 4.17
CA LYS A 1 19.75 -3.04 3.75
C LYS A 1 18.61 -3.03 2.76
N ASP A 2 18.81 -3.69 1.64
CA ASP A 2 17.82 -3.64 0.57
C ASP A 2 16.62 -4.55 0.85
N ILE A 3 15.43 -4.03 0.53
CA ILE A 3 14.19 -4.78 0.60
C ILE A 3 14.03 -5.61 -0.67
N CYS A 4 14.42 -5.03 -1.82
CA CYS A 4 14.28 -5.73 -3.10
C CYS A 4 15.26 -5.17 -4.12
N ALA A 5 15.35 -5.86 -5.27
CA ALA A 5 16.27 -5.49 -6.33
C ALA A 5 15.78 -4.30 -7.18
N HIS A 6 14.47 -4.03 -7.21
CA HIS A 6 13.93 -2.91 -7.97
C HIS A 6 14.22 -1.61 -7.23
N GLN A 7 15.05 -0.76 -7.82
CA GLN A 7 15.61 0.39 -7.11
C GLN A 7 14.56 1.38 -6.60
N THR A 8 13.62 1.75 -7.44
CA THR A 8 12.58 2.72 -7.06
C THR A 8 11.70 2.18 -5.94
N VAL A 9 11.23 0.95 -6.10
CA VAL A 9 10.40 0.31 -5.08
C VAL A 9 11.15 0.16 -3.78
N ASN A 10 12.42 -0.26 -3.85
CA ASN A 10 13.26 -0.38 -2.68
C ASN A 10 13.40 0.94 -1.92
N SER A 11 13.64 2.04 -2.64
CA SER A 11 13.79 3.36 -2.03
C SER A 11 12.51 3.81 -1.32
N ILE A 12 11.36 3.63 -1.96
CA ILE A 12 10.09 4.03 -1.38
C ILE A 12 9.79 3.22 -0.12
N LEU A 13 9.87 1.90 -0.23
CA LEU A 13 9.53 1.04 0.89
C LEU A 13 10.48 1.23 2.06
N SER A 14 11.78 1.42 1.79
CA SER A 14 12.76 1.64 2.86
C SER A 14 12.47 2.93 3.62
N ALA A 15 12.15 4.02 2.91
CA ALA A 15 11.85 5.30 3.54
C ALA A 15 10.60 5.21 4.40
N TYR A 16 9.54 4.61 3.89
CA TYR A 16 8.28 4.50 4.64
C TYR A 16 8.36 3.48 5.77
N ALA A 17 9.12 2.41 5.59
CA ALA A 17 9.34 1.45 6.67
C ALA A 17 10.03 2.14 7.86
N SER A 18 11.04 2.99 7.59
CA SER A 18 11.69 3.76 8.65
C SER A 18 10.70 4.68 9.36
N LYS A 19 9.86 5.36 8.57
CA LYS A 19 8.85 6.27 9.13
C LYS A 19 7.88 5.51 10.05
N ALA A 20 7.42 4.35 9.61
CA ALA A 20 6.51 3.52 10.40
C ALA A 20 7.17 3.00 11.66
N GLN A 21 8.41 2.54 11.55
CA GLN A 21 9.15 2.03 12.69
C GLN A 21 9.38 3.10 13.76
N ASN A 22 9.57 4.35 13.35
CA ASN A 22 9.67 5.47 14.28
C ASN A 22 8.36 5.72 15.03
N GLU A 23 7.25 5.21 14.52
CA GLU A 23 5.96 5.28 15.19
C GLU A 23 5.60 3.98 15.91
N ASN A 24 6.61 3.13 16.13
CA ASN A 24 6.45 1.85 16.82
C ASN A 24 5.52 0.88 16.09
N ILE A 25 5.53 0.94 14.77
CA ILE A 25 4.77 0.02 13.92
C ILE A 25 5.73 -1.04 13.39
N PHE A 26 5.36 -2.31 13.54
CA PHE A 26 6.15 -3.41 12.99
C PHE A 26 5.85 -3.53 11.50
N VAL A 27 6.90 -3.57 10.67
CA VAL A 27 6.74 -3.62 9.22
C VAL A 27 7.37 -4.89 8.66
N GLU A 28 6.59 -5.62 7.86
CA GLU A 28 7.08 -6.76 7.10
C GLU A 28 6.92 -6.47 5.61
N THR A 29 7.97 -6.73 4.84
CA THR A 29 7.92 -6.55 3.39
C THR A 29 8.36 -7.83 2.71
N GLU A 30 7.66 -8.20 1.65
CA GLU A 30 8.00 -9.34 0.81
C GLU A 30 7.81 -8.91 -0.64
N VAL A 31 8.92 -8.73 -1.36
CA VAL A 31 8.87 -8.17 -2.71
C VAL A 31 9.64 -9.07 -3.66
N SER A 32 8.98 -9.50 -4.73
CA SER A 32 9.58 -10.29 -5.78
C SER A 32 9.32 -9.63 -7.13
N LEU A 33 10.25 -8.75 -7.53
CA LEU A 33 10.16 -7.98 -8.77
C LEU A 33 11.48 -8.08 -9.52
N PRO A 34 11.43 -8.05 -10.87
CA PRO A 34 12.66 -7.92 -11.66
C PRO A 34 13.25 -6.53 -11.49
N LEU A 35 14.49 -6.36 -11.94
CA LEU A 35 15.18 -5.07 -11.86
C LEU A 35 14.43 -3.97 -12.58
N GLU A 36 13.77 -4.30 -13.68
CA GLU A 36 13.07 -3.33 -14.51
C GLU A 36 11.68 -3.79 -14.85
N LEU A 37 10.75 -2.84 -14.88
CA LEU A 37 9.36 -3.09 -15.23
C LEU A 37 8.84 -1.88 -16.02
N PRO A 38 7.88 -2.08 -16.92
CA PRO A 38 7.29 -0.98 -17.67
C PRO A 38 6.30 -0.17 -16.84
N ILE A 39 6.73 0.24 -15.66
CA ILE A 39 5.96 1.08 -14.75
C ILE A 39 6.84 2.28 -14.43
N ARG A 40 6.33 3.47 -14.66
CA ARG A 40 7.09 4.71 -14.45
C ARG A 40 7.35 4.91 -12.96
N ASP A 41 8.52 5.48 -12.66
CA ASP A 41 8.88 5.76 -11.26
C ASP A 41 7.84 6.62 -10.56
N ILE A 42 7.31 7.65 -11.25
CA ILE A 42 6.30 8.51 -10.66
C ILE A 42 5.01 7.74 -10.31
N ASP A 43 4.70 6.70 -11.07
CA ASP A 43 3.53 5.87 -10.80
C ASP A 43 3.77 4.94 -9.62
N TRP A 44 4.98 4.41 -9.48
CA TRP A 44 5.34 3.66 -8.28
C TRP A 44 5.19 4.53 -7.03
N VAL A 45 5.67 5.78 -7.11
CA VAL A 45 5.54 6.72 -5.98
C VAL A 45 4.07 6.97 -5.67
N ALA A 46 3.27 7.26 -6.71
CA ALA A 46 1.84 7.57 -6.53
C ALA A 46 1.08 6.42 -5.88
N ILE A 47 1.44 5.19 -6.20
CA ILE A 47 0.78 4.03 -5.60
C ILE A 47 1.34 3.72 -4.22
N LEU A 48 2.64 3.47 -4.12
CA LEU A 48 3.22 2.92 -2.90
C LEU A 48 3.31 3.93 -1.76
N ALA A 49 3.63 5.19 -2.06
CA ALA A 49 3.67 6.20 -1.02
C ALA A 49 2.28 6.38 -0.40
N ASN A 50 1.24 6.41 -1.22
CA ASN A 50 -0.12 6.57 -0.72
C ASN A 50 -0.62 5.33 0.02
N VAL A 51 -0.30 4.14 -0.48
CA VAL A 51 -0.66 2.89 0.20
C VAL A 51 -0.02 2.86 1.58
N PHE A 52 1.28 3.17 1.65
CA PHE A 52 2.01 3.12 2.92
C PHE A 52 1.55 4.22 3.89
N GLU A 53 1.32 5.44 3.38
CA GLU A 53 0.78 6.53 4.21
C GLU A 53 -0.56 6.14 4.83
N ASN A 54 -1.46 5.58 4.01
CA ASN A 54 -2.76 5.12 4.49
C ASN A 54 -2.61 4.04 5.56
N ALA A 55 -1.64 3.13 5.37
CA ALA A 55 -1.39 2.06 6.32
C ALA A 55 -0.90 2.61 7.66
N ILE A 56 0.02 3.59 7.62
CA ILE A 56 0.52 4.22 8.83
C ILE A 56 -0.62 4.93 9.58
N HIS A 57 -1.43 5.71 8.85
CA HIS A 57 -2.57 6.40 9.46
C HIS A 57 -3.56 5.41 10.07
N GLY A 58 -3.83 4.31 9.39
CA GLY A 58 -4.71 3.26 9.92
C GLY A 58 -4.18 2.69 11.23
N CYS A 59 -2.89 2.42 11.30
CA CYS A 59 -2.27 1.93 12.52
C CYS A 59 -2.37 2.95 13.65
N LEU A 60 -2.10 4.22 13.35
CA LEU A 60 -2.13 5.29 14.37
C LEU A 60 -3.53 5.56 14.89
N ASP A 61 -4.54 5.37 14.05
CA ASP A 61 -5.94 5.54 14.45
C ASP A 61 -6.48 4.34 15.23
N SER A 62 -5.75 3.24 15.24
CA SER A 62 -6.16 2.02 15.93
C SER A 62 -5.90 2.13 17.43
N ASP A 63 -6.78 1.52 18.21
CA ASP A 63 -6.59 1.42 19.67
C ASP A 63 -5.71 0.23 20.06
N SER A 64 -5.31 -0.59 19.09
CA SER A 64 -4.49 -1.76 19.34
C SER A 64 -3.12 -1.36 19.84
N SER A 65 -2.62 -2.07 20.85
CA SER A 65 -1.25 -1.89 21.33
C SER A 65 -0.23 -2.49 20.36
N LYS A 66 -0.68 -3.37 19.49
CA LYS A 66 0.18 -4.04 18.52
C LYS A 66 -0.19 -3.56 17.11
N LYS A 67 0.72 -2.82 16.48
CA LYS A 67 0.47 -2.22 15.19
C LYS A 67 1.41 -2.82 14.15
N VAL A 68 0.85 -3.31 13.06
CA VAL A 68 1.59 -4.07 12.04
C VAL A 68 1.19 -3.61 10.65
N ILE A 69 2.19 -3.51 9.77
CA ILE A 69 1.98 -3.31 8.34
C ILE A 69 2.70 -4.44 7.61
N GLN A 70 1.99 -5.13 6.73
CA GLN A 70 2.56 -6.16 5.87
C GLN A 70 2.34 -5.77 4.42
N ILE A 71 3.42 -5.75 3.63
CA ILE A 71 3.34 -5.42 2.20
C ILE A 71 3.93 -6.57 1.41
N GLN A 72 3.17 -7.05 0.43
CA GLN A 72 3.60 -8.07 -0.51
C GLN A 72 3.44 -7.54 -1.93
N ILE A 73 4.52 -7.60 -2.70
CA ILE A 73 4.51 -7.17 -4.10
C ILE A 73 5.17 -8.26 -4.92
N ALA A 74 4.50 -8.68 -5.99
CA ALA A 74 5.03 -9.73 -6.85
C ALA A 74 4.60 -9.53 -8.29
N LYS A 75 5.50 -9.87 -9.22
CA LYS A 75 5.15 -9.95 -10.63
C LYS A 75 4.88 -11.40 -10.98
N LYS A 76 3.76 -11.64 -11.65
CA LYS A 76 3.41 -12.95 -12.18
C LYS A 76 2.90 -12.77 -13.61
N GLY A 77 3.65 -13.28 -14.58
CA GLY A 77 3.32 -13.09 -15.98
C GLY A 77 3.33 -11.60 -16.33
N HIS A 78 2.22 -11.11 -16.87
CA HIS A 78 2.08 -9.71 -17.26
C HIS A 78 1.40 -8.86 -16.20
N LYS A 79 1.35 -9.33 -14.96
CA LYS A 79 0.64 -8.63 -13.89
C LYS A 79 1.55 -8.41 -12.69
N VAL A 80 1.33 -7.28 -12.02
CA VAL A 80 1.96 -6.98 -10.75
C VAL A 80 0.86 -6.91 -9.70
N SER A 81 1.03 -7.70 -8.64
CA SER A 81 0.12 -7.71 -7.51
C SER A 81 0.74 -6.94 -6.34
N ILE A 82 -0.01 -6.04 -5.76
CA ILE A 82 0.41 -5.29 -4.58
C ILE A 82 -0.65 -5.53 -3.51
N GLN A 83 -0.22 -5.97 -2.34
CA GLN A 83 -1.12 -6.25 -1.25
C GLN A 83 -0.56 -5.63 0.02
N CYS A 84 -1.39 -4.88 0.73
CA CYS A 84 -0.98 -4.26 1.99
C CYS A 84 -2.04 -4.55 3.04
N LYS A 85 -1.60 -5.14 4.16
CA LYS A 85 -2.45 -5.34 5.34
C LYS A 85 -1.93 -4.45 6.45
N ASN A 86 -2.83 -3.76 7.13
CA ASN A 86 -2.42 -2.98 8.28
C ASN A 86 -3.47 -3.04 9.38
N THR A 87 -2.99 -2.93 10.61
CA THR A 87 -3.87 -2.78 11.76
C THR A 87 -4.70 -1.51 11.58
N CYS A 88 -5.98 -1.59 11.87
CA CYS A 88 -6.87 -0.45 11.73
C CYS A 88 -7.92 -0.43 12.83
N SER A 89 -8.61 0.71 12.91
CA SER A 89 -9.74 0.88 13.80
C SER A 89 -10.97 0.16 13.22
N ASP A 90 -11.92 -0.18 14.09
CA ASP A 90 -13.19 -0.78 13.66
C ASP A 90 -14.15 0.26 13.11
N ARG A 91 -13.75 1.55 13.10
CA ARG A 91 -14.62 2.65 12.72
C ARG A 91 -14.45 3.11 11.27
N ILE A 92 -13.87 2.26 10.42
CA ILE A 92 -13.71 2.61 9.02
C ILE A 92 -15.04 2.50 8.31
N VAL A 93 -15.42 3.57 7.62
CA VAL A 93 -16.64 3.63 6.83
C VAL A 93 -16.28 3.53 5.35
N PHE A 94 -17.00 2.69 4.62
CA PHE A 94 -16.83 2.54 3.19
C PHE A 94 -18.00 3.18 2.46
N GLN A 95 -17.70 3.77 1.30
CA GLN A 95 -18.71 4.30 0.41
C GLN A 95 -18.38 3.79 -0.99
N GLU A 96 -19.25 2.95 -1.53
CA GLU A 96 -19.03 2.29 -2.82
C GLU A 96 -17.69 1.55 -2.88
N GLY A 97 -17.37 0.83 -1.79
CA GLY A 97 -16.14 0.05 -1.71
C GLY A 97 -14.88 0.86 -1.43
N ILE A 98 -14.99 2.17 -1.27
CA ILE A 98 -13.84 3.06 -1.02
C ILE A 98 -13.88 3.53 0.42
N PRO A 99 -12.77 3.42 1.16
CA PRO A 99 -12.75 3.87 2.54
C PRO A 99 -12.85 5.38 2.62
N LYS A 100 -13.69 5.86 3.53
CA LYS A 100 -13.79 7.27 3.85
C LYS A 100 -12.86 7.54 5.01
N SER A 101 -11.81 8.28 4.76
CA SER A 101 -10.88 8.63 5.81
C SER A 101 -11.46 9.77 6.65
N ILE A 102 -11.37 9.60 7.97
CA ILE A 102 -11.78 10.66 8.91
C ILE A 102 -10.74 11.79 8.91
N THR A 103 -9.52 11.53 8.47
CA THR A 103 -8.40 12.45 8.58
C THR A 103 -7.97 13.05 7.24
N GLY A 104 -8.83 13.07 6.25
CA GLY A 104 -8.55 13.73 5.00
C GLY A 104 -7.74 12.92 3.99
N GLY A 105 -7.69 11.59 4.13
CA GLY A 105 -6.93 10.71 3.23
C GLY A 105 -7.53 10.52 1.85
N GLY A 106 -8.58 11.25 1.49
CA GLY A 106 -9.25 11.06 0.21
C GLY A 106 -8.37 11.32 -1.01
N ILE A 107 -7.40 12.22 -0.88
CA ILE A 107 -6.48 12.54 -1.99
C ILE A 107 -5.58 11.36 -2.28
N GLY A 108 -5.07 10.69 -1.26
CA GLY A 108 -4.22 9.52 -1.44
C GLY A 108 -4.92 8.38 -2.14
N VAL A 109 -6.16 8.07 -1.75
CA VAL A 109 -6.94 7.02 -2.38
C VAL A 109 -7.24 7.38 -3.84
N SER A 110 -7.61 8.63 -4.09
CA SER A 110 -7.88 9.09 -5.45
C SER A 110 -6.64 8.92 -6.35
N SER A 111 -5.47 9.24 -5.83
CA SER A 111 -4.21 9.10 -6.57
C SER A 111 -3.93 7.63 -6.90
N ILE A 112 -4.17 6.73 -5.95
CA ILE A 112 -4.02 5.29 -6.18
C ILE A 112 -4.94 4.86 -7.32
N LEU A 113 -6.23 5.19 -7.22
CA LEU A 113 -7.22 4.75 -8.20
C LEU A 113 -6.91 5.23 -9.61
N LYS A 114 -6.52 6.50 -9.74
CA LYS A 114 -6.19 7.07 -11.06
C LYS A 114 -4.97 6.40 -11.65
N THR A 115 -3.94 6.20 -10.84
CA THR A 115 -2.70 5.60 -11.34
C THR A 115 -2.91 4.15 -11.75
N VAL A 116 -3.62 3.38 -10.92
CA VAL A 116 -3.91 1.98 -11.22
C VAL A 116 -4.73 1.87 -12.51
N ALA A 117 -5.69 2.77 -12.72
CA ALA A 117 -6.52 2.77 -13.93
C ALA A 117 -5.68 2.94 -15.20
N ARG A 118 -4.61 3.73 -15.14
CA ARG A 118 -3.72 3.92 -16.31
C ARG A 118 -3.02 2.62 -16.73
N TYR A 119 -2.88 1.66 -15.82
CA TYR A 119 -2.32 0.35 -16.11
C TYR A 119 -3.41 -0.71 -16.32
N LYS A 120 -4.65 -0.26 -16.55
CA LYS A 120 -5.81 -1.14 -16.74
C LYS A 120 -5.92 -2.13 -15.58
N GLY A 121 -5.65 -1.64 -14.40
CA GLY A 121 -5.61 -2.46 -13.20
C GLY A 121 -6.88 -2.36 -12.38
N GLU A 122 -6.84 -3.00 -11.23
CA GLU A 122 -7.96 -3.05 -10.30
C GLU A 122 -7.47 -2.75 -8.90
N THR A 123 -8.35 -2.12 -8.11
CA THR A 123 -8.07 -1.81 -6.71
C THR A 123 -9.24 -2.27 -5.87
N ASP A 124 -8.95 -2.92 -4.74
CA ASP A 124 -9.95 -3.39 -3.82
C ASP A 124 -9.54 -3.07 -2.39
N PHE A 125 -10.48 -2.56 -1.60
CA PHE A 125 -10.26 -2.25 -0.19
C PHE A 125 -11.27 -3.01 0.65
N SER A 126 -10.82 -3.54 1.79
CA SER A 126 -11.72 -4.20 2.73
C SER A 126 -11.16 -4.06 4.14
N ALA A 127 -12.02 -4.25 5.13
CA ALA A 127 -11.59 -4.22 6.53
C ALA A 127 -12.37 -5.28 7.28
N LYS A 128 -11.67 -6.04 8.12
CA LYS A 128 -12.27 -7.09 8.91
C LYS A 128 -11.44 -7.33 10.16
N GLU A 129 -12.12 -7.33 11.30
CA GLU A 129 -11.49 -7.70 12.57
C GLU A 129 -10.22 -6.91 12.88
N GLY A 130 -10.26 -5.60 12.66
CA GLY A 130 -9.14 -4.73 12.97
C GLY A 130 -8.00 -4.76 11.96
N ILE A 131 -8.20 -5.38 10.80
CA ILE A 131 -7.23 -5.43 9.73
C ILE A 131 -7.82 -4.80 8.47
N PHE A 132 -7.10 -3.83 7.92
CA PHE A 132 -7.45 -3.20 6.65
C PHE A 132 -6.60 -3.82 5.55
N LEU A 133 -7.25 -4.19 4.44
CA LEU A 133 -6.57 -4.82 3.32
C LEU A 133 -6.74 -3.96 2.07
N THR A 134 -5.60 -3.61 1.45
CA THR A 134 -5.55 -2.97 0.14
C THR A 134 -4.99 -3.97 -0.85
N ARG A 135 -5.71 -4.21 -1.94
CA ARG A 135 -5.26 -5.11 -3.01
C ARG A 135 -5.27 -4.36 -4.33
N ILE A 136 -4.16 -4.39 -5.01
CA ILE A 136 -3.98 -3.71 -6.29
C ILE A 136 -3.41 -4.69 -7.29
N LEU A 137 -3.96 -4.67 -8.49
CA LEU A 137 -3.45 -5.46 -9.60
C LEU A 137 -3.16 -4.50 -10.75
N LEU A 138 -1.93 -4.52 -11.24
CA LEU A 138 -1.53 -3.76 -12.42
C LEU A 138 -1.37 -4.71 -13.59
N ASN A 139 -1.81 -4.27 -14.76
CA ASN A 139 -1.72 -5.07 -15.98
C ASN A 139 -0.65 -4.47 -16.86
N LEU A 140 0.37 -5.25 -17.22
CA LEU A 140 1.54 -4.77 -17.96
C LEU A 140 1.45 -5.00 -19.48
N SER A 141 0.42 -5.69 -19.93
CA SER A 141 0.29 -5.97 -21.37
C SER A 141 -0.66 -5.03 -22.08
#